data_456d9393cf0948b3343ae6a9d866171f
#
_entry.id   456d9393cf0948b3343ae6a9d866171f
#
_cell.length_a   1.000
_cell.length_b   1.000
_cell.length_c   1.000
_cell.angle_alpha   90.00
_cell.angle_beta   90.00
_cell.angle_gamma   90.00
#
_symmetry.space_group_name_H-M   'P 1'
#
loop_
_entity.id
_entity.type
_entity.pdbx_description
1 polymer ?
#
loop_
_entity_poly.entity_id
_entity_poly.type
_entity_poly.pdbx_seq_one_letter_code
_entity_poly.pdbx_strand_id
1 'polypeptide(L)' 'MYYVTATDKFMSGWGLAKGKTNKVVVICENLTEAEEVEEALHSRDEMKYINIRASKPYYNSSYIISWYRYNSNARFKFSE' A
#
# COMPACT_ATOMS: atom_id res chain seq x y z
N MET A 1 -8.94 -10.04 8.49
CA MET A 1 -8.56 -9.19 7.36
C MET A 1 -7.19 -8.58 7.62
N TYR A 2 -6.41 -8.45 6.57
CA TYR A 2 -5.04 -7.94 6.70
C TYR A 2 -4.83 -6.77 5.78
N TYR A 3 -3.87 -5.92 6.12
CA TYR A 3 -3.55 -4.72 5.36
C TYR A 3 -2.05 -4.71 5.09
N VAL A 4 -1.67 -4.63 3.82
CA VAL A 4 -0.27 -4.51 3.45
C VAL A 4 -0.01 -3.04 3.17
N THR A 5 0.94 -2.47 3.90
CA THR A 5 1.23 -1.03 3.81
C THR A 5 2.63 -0.82 3.26
N ALA A 6 2.80 0.24 2.48
CA ALA A 6 4.09 0.60 1.92
C ALA A 6 4.14 2.10 1.67
N THR A 7 5.35 2.61 1.50
CA THR A 7 5.56 3.99 1.09
C THR A 7 5.96 3.99 -0.38
N ASP A 8 5.23 4.77 -1.18
CA ASP A 8 5.53 4.90 -2.60
C ASP A 8 6.50 6.07 -2.77
N LYS A 9 7.77 5.74 -2.87
CA LYS A 9 8.82 6.76 -2.96
C LYS A 9 8.76 7.52 -4.27
N PHE A 10 8.26 6.86 -5.32
CA PHE A 10 8.21 7.49 -6.64
C PHE A 10 7.25 8.68 -6.65
N MET A 11 6.08 8.52 -6.00
CA MET A 11 5.06 9.56 -6.02
C MET A 11 5.20 10.59 -4.90
N SER A 12 5.99 10.28 -3.88
CA SER A 12 6.12 11.17 -2.73
C SER A 12 6.83 12.46 -3.10
N GLY A 13 6.23 13.59 -2.74
CA GLY A 13 6.82 14.90 -2.98
C GLY A 13 6.53 15.50 -4.33
N TRP A 14 5.69 14.86 -5.15
CA TRP A 14 5.37 15.35 -6.49
C TRP A 14 3.96 15.90 -6.58
N GLY A 15 3.80 16.96 -7.35
CA GLY A 15 2.49 17.52 -7.66
C GLY A 15 1.66 17.75 -6.40
N LEU A 16 0.47 17.14 -6.36
CA LEU A 16 -0.42 17.26 -5.21
C LEU A 16 0.15 16.62 -3.95
N ALA A 17 1.15 15.75 -4.11
CA ALA A 17 1.81 15.09 -2.99
C ALA A 17 3.00 15.87 -2.48
N LYS A 18 3.27 17.06 -3.02
CA LYS A 18 4.41 17.87 -2.62
C LYS A 18 4.36 18.15 -1.13
N GLY A 19 5.45 17.81 -0.43
CA GLY A 19 5.52 18.00 1.00
C GLY A 19 4.80 16.94 1.80
N LYS A 20 4.25 15.91 1.14
CA LYS A 20 3.54 14.83 1.82
C LYS A 20 4.14 13.48 1.40
N THR A 21 3.91 12.48 2.24
CA THR A 21 4.35 11.12 1.95
C THR A 21 3.19 10.35 1.34
N ASN A 22 3.46 9.67 0.23
CA ASN A 22 2.43 8.88 -0.45
C ASN A 22 2.49 7.44 0.08
N LYS A 23 1.39 6.99 0.65
CA LYS A 23 1.29 5.64 1.22
C LYS A 23 0.34 4.78 0.40
N VAL A 24 0.66 3.48 0.35
CA VAL A 24 -0.18 2.49 -0.33
C VAL A 24 -0.69 1.51 0.72
N VAL A 25 -1.97 1.21 0.67
CA VAL A 25 -2.58 0.21 1.54
C VAL A 25 -3.36 -0.76 0.68
N VAL A 26 -3.06 -2.05 0.80
CA VAL A 26 -3.75 -3.10 0.06
C VAL A 26 -4.53 -3.94 1.06
N ILE A 27 -5.85 -4.02 0.87
CA ILE A 27 -6.74 -4.77 1.75
C ILE A 27 -6.81 -6.22 1.29
N CYS A 28 -6.50 -7.15 2.19
CA CYS A 28 -6.47 -8.58 1.92
C CYS A 28 -7.36 -9.30 2.90
N GLU A 29 -7.99 -10.40 2.46
CA GLU A 29 -8.92 -11.13 3.32
C GLU A 29 -8.21 -12.10 4.25
N ASN A 30 -7.03 -12.57 3.86
CA ASN A 30 -6.29 -13.52 4.69
C ASN A 30 -4.79 -13.29 4.54
N LEU A 31 -4.02 -14.00 5.35
CA LEU A 31 -2.57 -13.81 5.38
C LEU A 31 -1.91 -14.26 4.09
N THR A 32 -2.43 -15.29 3.46
CA THR A 32 -1.85 -15.77 2.19
C THR A 32 -1.89 -14.66 1.15
N GLU A 33 -3.03 -13.98 1.04
CA GLU A 33 -3.14 -12.86 0.10
C GLU A 33 -2.20 -11.73 0.47
N ALA A 34 -2.08 -11.45 1.76
CA ALA A 34 -1.19 -10.39 2.22
C ALA A 34 0.27 -10.70 1.86
N GLU A 35 0.67 -11.96 1.99
CA GLU A 35 2.02 -12.35 1.64
C GLU A 35 2.28 -12.24 0.14
N GLU A 36 1.28 -12.55 -0.68
CA GLU A 36 1.41 -12.38 -2.13
C GLU A 36 1.58 -10.91 -2.51
N VAL A 37 0.82 -10.04 -1.85
CA VAL A 37 0.94 -8.61 -2.10
C VAL A 37 2.29 -8.09 -1.63
N GLU A 38 2.75 -8.55 -0.47
CA GLU A 38 4.04 -8.14 0.04
C GLU A 38 5.14 -8.49 -0.95
N GLU A 39 5.09 -9.69 -1.49
CA GLU A 39 6.09 -10.12 -2.47
C GLU A 39 6.02 -9.28 -3.73
N ALA A 40 4.81 -8.99 -4.20
CA ALA A 40 4.64 -8.16 -5.39
C ALA A 40 5.18 -6.75 -5.17
N LEU A 41 4.97 -6.18 -3.99
CA LEU A 41 5.48 -4.85 -3.69
C LEU A 41 6.99 -4.83 -3.55
N HIS A 42 7.57 -5.92 -3.01
CA HIS A 42 9.04 -6.01 -2.90
C HIS A 42 9.72 -6.02 -4.26
N SER A 43 9.02 -6.41 -5.30
CA SER A 43 9.59 -6.42 -6.65
C SER A 43 9.58 -5.05 -7.29
N ARG A 44 9.03 -4.04 -6.62
CA ARG A 44 8.96 -2.66 -7.13
C ARG A 44 9.97 -1.79 -6.39
N ASP A 45 10.87 -1.18 -7.13
CA ASP A 45 11.96 -0.42 -6.54
C ASP A 45 11.49 0.80 -5.76
N GLU A 46 10.38 1.41 -6.19
CA GLU A 46 9.87 2.62 -5.55
C GLU A 46 9.08 2.36 -4.28
N MET A 47 8.81 1.10 -3.96
CA MET A 47 8.05 0.76 -2.74
C MET A 47 9.01 0.46 -1.60
N LYS A 48 8.82 1.16 -0.48
CA LYS A 48 9.66 1.03 0.72
C LYS A 48 8.79 0.81 1.95
N TYR A 49 9.40 0.31 3.01
CA TYR A 49 8.75 0.14 4.30
C TYR A 49 7.49 -0.71 4.20
N ILE A 50 7.62 -1.88 3.55
CA ILE A 50 6.49 -2.77 3.31
C ILE A 50 6.23 -3.58 4.56
N ASN A 51 4.98 -3.54 5.06
CA ASN A 51 4.59 -4.24 6.26
C ASN A 51 3.22 -4.87 6.10
N ILE A 52 2.97 -5.95 6.82
CA ILE A 52 1.65 -6.59 6.91
C ILE A 52 1.09 -6.26 8.29
N ARG A 53 -0.14 -5.74 8.32
CA ARG A 53 -0.81 -5.38 9.56
C ARG A 53 -2.14 -6.09 9.68
N ALA A 54 -2.50 -6.44 10.91
CA ALA A 54 -3.77 -7.12 11.16
C ALA A 54 -4.92 -6.13 11.40
N SER A 55 -4.62 -4.87 11.60
CA SER A 55 -5.64 -3.85 11.82
C SER A 55 -5.49 -2.72 10.82
N LYS A 56 -6.61 -2.04 10.56
CA LYS A 56 -6.63 -0.94 9.60
C LYS A 56 -5.66 0.16 10.04
N PRO A 57 -4.72 0.55 9.17
CA PRO A 57 -3.78 1.62 9.51
C PRO A 57 -4.48 2.97 9.57
N TYR A 58 -3.94 3.84 10.41
CA TYR A 58 -4.43 5.20 10.54
C TYR A 58 -3.32 6.17 10.19
N TYR A 59 -3.65 7.14 9.34
CA TYR A 59 -2.69 8.16 8.93
C TYR A 59 -3.30 9.54 9.10
N ASN A 60 -2.47 10.51 9.43
CA ASN A 60 -2.92 11.88 9.54
C ASN A 60 -2.85 12.57 8.17
N SER A 61 -3.18 13.87 8.15
CA SER A 61 -3.26 14.61 6.89
C SER A 61 -1.90 14.86 6.24
N SER A 62 -0.80 14.50 6.92
CA SER A 62 0.53 14.60 6.30
C SER A 62 0.74 13.58 5.21
N TYR A 63 -0.15 12.59 5.11
CA TYR A 63 -0.01 11.50 4.16
C TYR A 63 -1.10 11.55 3.11
N ILE A 64 -0.76 11.08 1.93
CA ILE A 64 -1.73 10.81 0.88
C ILE A 64 -1.83 9.29 0.78
N ILE A 65 -3.04 8.75 0.91
CA ILE A 65 -3.23 7.31 1.01
C ILE A 65 -3.92 6.81 -0.24
N SER A 66 -3.31 5.82 -0.90
CA SER A 66 -3.92 5.12 -2.02
C SER A 66 -4.38 3.75 -1.52
N TRP A 67 -5.68 3.50 -1.62
CA TRP A 67 -6.29 2.28 -1.12
C TRP A 67 -6.52 1.32 -2.26
N TYR A 68 -6.10 0.07 -2.08
CA TYR A 68 -6.28 -0.99 -3.06
C TYR A 68 -6.91 -2.19 -2.36
N ARG A 69 -7.51 -3.06 -3.16
CA ARG A 69 -8.02 -4.33 -2.66
C ARG A 69 -7.32 -5.45 -3.41
N TYR A 70 -6.98 -6.52 -2.70
CA TYR A 70 -6.33 -7.67 -3.31
C TYR A 70 -7.17 -8.22 -4.47
N ASN A 71 -6.50 -8.59 -5.54
CA ASN A 71 -7.12 -9.20 -6.70
C ASN A 71 -6.18 -10.26 -7.22
N SER A 72 -6.67 -11.51 -7.34
CA SER A 72 -5.82 -12.64 -7.72
C SER A 72 -5.21 -12.51 -9.11
N ASN A 73 -5.85 -11.74 -10.00
CA ASN A 73 -5.31 -11.55 -11.34
C ASN A 73 -4.26 -10.46 -11.40
N ALA A 74 -4.39 -9.43 -10.59
CA ALA A 74 -3.52 -8.26 -10.64
C ALA A 74 -2.79 -8.01 -9.33
N ARG A 75 -2.84 -8.93 -8.38
CA ARG A 75 -2.28 -8.84 -7.04
C ARG A 75 -3.02 -7.82 -6.17
N PHE A 76 -3.30 -6.65 -6.69
CA PHE A 76 -4.11 -5.68 -5.98
C PHE A 76 -4.75 -4.76 -7.00
N LYS A 77 -5.88 -4.19 -6.61
CA LYS A 77 -6.67 -3.36 -7.49
C LYS A 77 -7.16 -2.15 -6.72
N PHE A 78 -7.33 -1.04 -7.42
CA PHE A 78 -7.84 0.18 -6.82
C PHE A 78 -9.19 -0.10 -6.19
N SER A 79 -9.36 0.23 -4.91
CA SER A 79 -10.61 -0.06 -4.23
C SER A 79 -11.53 1.15 -4.21
N GLU A 80 -11.09 2.22 -4.72
CA GLU A 80 -11.86 3.44 -4.86
C GLU A 80 -12.75 3.80 -3.71
#